data_9d64226451aaf9fab5c59bd68c6ca9f7
#
_entry.id   9d64226451aaf9fab5c59bd68c6ca9f7
#
_cell.length_a   1.000
_cell.length_b   1.000
_cell.length_c   1.000
_cell.angle_alpha   90.00
_cell.angle_beta   90.00
_cell.angle_gamma   90.00
#
_symmetry.space_group_name_H-M   'P 1'
#
loop_
_entity.id
_entity.type
_entity.pdbx_description
1 polymer ?
#
loop_
_entity_poly.entity_id
_entity_poly.type
_entity_poly.pdbx_seq_one_letter_code
_entity_poly.pdbx_strand_id
1 'polypeptide(L)'
;EAQAMRAVYQQNLGQIRVRLAAETDSVRAFEQAQEQTTSLLASANYATREVTGSRLQRIINQLNQVKPGTTVYLDAQANLLSAQNKLNQLSQ
;
A
#
# COMPACT_ATOMS: atom_id res chain seq x y z
N GLU A 1 28.85 14.87 -28.74
CA GLU A 1 29.14 14.72 -27.30
C GLU A 1 28.12 15.45 -26.43
N ALA A 2 27.77 16.70 -26.76
CA ALA A 2 26.73 17.44 -26.05
C ALA A 2 25.36 16.76 -26.17
N GLN A 3 25.07 16.11 -27.30
CA GLN A 3 23.83 15.37 -27.53
C GLN A 3 23.77 14.09 -26.69
N ALA A 4 24.90 13.40 -26.52
CA ALA A 4 24.96 12.21 -25.69
C ALA A 4 24.71 12.55 -24.22
N MET A 5 25.26 13.66 -23.73
CA MET A 5 25.03 14.12 -22.37
C MET A 5 23.56 14.50 -22.12
N ARG A 6 22.91 15.13 -23.10
CA ARG A 6 21.47 15.44 -23.00
C ARG A 6 20.62 14.18 -22.89
N ALA A 7 20.92 13.17 -23.70
CA ALA A 7 20.16 11.92 -23.68
C ALA A 7 20.26 11.22 -22.32
N VAL A 8 21.47 11.16 -21.75
CA VAL A 8 21.70 10.57 -20.41
C VAL A 8 20.96 11.35 -19.34
N TYR A 9 21.01 12.69 -19.39
CA TYR A 9 20.32 13.55 -18.43
C TYR A 9 18.80 13.33 -18.48
N GLN A 10 18.22 13.27 -19.68
CA GLN A 10 16.79 13.05 -19.86
C GLN A 10 16.34 11.68 -19.33
N GLN A 11 17.15 10.63 -19.55
CA GLN A 11 16.85 9.31 -19.01
C GLN A 11 16.84 9.31 -17.50
N ASN A 12 17.83 9.94 -16.87
CA ASN A 12 17.91 10.01 -15.41
C ASN A 12 16.72 10.76 -14.83
N LEU A 13 16.30 11.84 -15.48
CA LEU A 13 15.14 12.62 -15.06
C LEU A 13 13.86 11.79 -15.17
N GLY A 14 13.70 11.00 -16.24
CA GLY A 14 12.57 10.10 -16.41
C GLY A 14 12.51 9.04 -15.32
N GLN A 15 13.66 8.44 -14.96
CA GLN A 15 13.73 7.46 -13.88
C GLN A 15 13.37 8.06 -12.52
N ILE A 16 13.82 9.29 -12.25
CA ILE A 16 13.48 10.00 -11.00
C ILE A 16 11.97 10.24 -10.92
N ARG A 17 11.34 10.65 -12.02
CA ARG A 17 9.88 10.88 -12.07
C ARG A 17 9.10 9.60 -11.80
N VAL A 18 9.53 8.47 -12.37
CA VAL A 18 8.89 7.17 -12.16
C VAL A 18 8.99 6.76 -10.69
N ARG A 19 10.17 6.95 -10.06
CA ARG A 19 10.36 6.63 -8.66
C ARG A 19 9.51 7.50 -7.75
N LEU A 20 9.39 8.80 -8.05
CA LEU A 20 8.55 9.71 -7.28
C LEU A 20 7.08 9.34 -7.40
N ALA A 21 6.61 8.97 -8.60
CA ALA A 21 5.25 8.53 -8.79
C ALA A 21 4.95 7.25 -8.00
N ALA A 22 5.88 6.27 -8.03
CA ALA A 22 5.73 5.03 -7.26
C ALA A 22 5.68 5.31 -5.76
N GLU A 23 6.53 6.22 -5.26
CA GLU A 23 6.54 6.62 -3.85
C GLU A 23 5.22 7.30 -3.48
N THR A 24 4.77 8.27 -4.26
CA THR A 24 3.53 9.01 -3.99
C THR A 24 2.32 8.07 -3.98
N ASP A 25 2.22 7.20 -4.98
CA ASP A 25 1.10 6.26 -5.09
C ASP A 25 1.12 5.24 -3.94
N SER A 26 2.31 4.78 -3.56
CA SER A 26 2.47 3.81 -2.45
C SER A 26 2.13 4.43 -1.10
N VAL A 27 2.57 5.67 -0.86
CA VAL A 27 2.23 6.39 0.38
C VAL A 27 0.72 6.60 0.46
N ARG A 28 0.08 6.98 -0.65
CA ARG A 28 -1.37 7.17 -0.69
C ARG A 28 -2.10 5.86 -0.39
N ALA A 29 -1.68 4.76 -1.02
CA ALA A 29 -2.28 3.45 -0.78
C ALA A 29 -2.14 3.03 0.68
N PHE A 30 -0.96 3.25 1.25
CA PHE A 30 -0.70 2.94 2.66
C PHE A 30 -1.56 3.77 3.59
N GLU A 31 -1.68 5.08 3.35
CA GLU A 31 -2.52 5.97 4.15
C GLU A 31 -4.00 5.56 4.08
N GLN A 32 -4.49 5.21 2.90
CA GLN A 32 -5.86 4.73 2.74
C GLN A 32 -6.09 3.42 3.49
N ALA A 33 -5.12 2.52 3.47
CA ALA A 33 -5.21 1.28 4.25
C ALA A 33 -5.25 1.56 5.75
N GLN A 34 -4.47 2.52 6.23
CA GLN A 34 -4.48 2.92 7.64
C GLN A 34 -5.83 3.52 8.04
N GLU A 35 -6.41 4.37 7.20
CA GLU A 35 -7.74 4.95 7.44
C GLU A 35 -8.80 3.85 7.50
N GLN A 36 -8.75 2.90 6.57
CA GLN A 36 -9.68 1.77 6.54
C GLN A 36 -9.51 0.89 7.79
N THR A 37 -8.28 0.67 8.25
CA THR A 37 -8.00 -0.10 9.46
C THR A 37 -8.57 0.62 10.68
N THR A 38 -8.36 1.92 10.80
CA THR A 38 -8.89 2.71 11.91
C THR A 38 -10.42 2.65 11.93
N SER A 39 -11.05 2.80 10.76
CA SER A 39 -12.50 2.71 10.64
C SER A 39 -13.02 1.32 11.03
N LEU A 40 -12.31 0.26 10.61
CA LEU A 40 -12.67 -1.10 10.96
C LEU A 40 -12.61 -1.34 12.46
N LEU A 41 -11.55 -0.88 13.11
CA LEU A 41 -11.39 -1.02 14.56
C LEU A 41 -12.48 -0.25 15.32
N ALA A 42 -12.85 0.93 14.84
CA ALA A 42 -13.90 1.73 15.46
C ALA A 42 -15.28 1.06 15.38
N SER A 43 -15.52 0.24 14.34
CA SER A 43 -16.81 -0.44 14.13
C SER A 43 -16.77 -1.93 14.48
N ALA A 44 -15.68 -2.42 15.09
CA ALA A 44 -15.47 -3.85 15.32
C ALA A 44 -16.59 -4.51 16.15
N ASN A 45 -17.19 -3.75 17.09
CA ASN A 45 -18.24 -4.29 17.96
C ASN A 45 -19.60 -4.40 17.27
N TYR A 46 -19.76 -3.74 16.11
CA TYR A 46 -21.03 -3.66 15.40
C TYR A 46 -21.03 -4.39 14.06
N ALA A 47 -19.85 -4.73 13.57
CA ALA A 47 -19.72 -5.38 12.27
C ALA A 47 -19.89 -6.89 12.38
N THR A 48 -20.57 -7.49 11.41
CA THR A 48 -20.64 -8.94 11.29
C THR A 48 -19.29 -9.49 10.83
N ARG A 49 -19.12 -10.81 10.98
CA ARG A 49 -17.92 -11.49 10.50
C ARG A 49 -17.73 -11.28 8.99
N GLU A 50 -18.81 -11.36 8.23
CA GLU A 50 -18.76 -11.16 6.78
C GLU A 50 -18.33 -9.75 6.40
N VAL A 51 -18.88 -8.73 7.06
CA VAL A 51 -18.50 -7.34 6.82
C VAL A 51 -17.06 -7.11 7.21
N THR A 52 -16.62 -7.64 8.34
CA THR A 52 -15.24 -7.53 8.79
C THR A 52 -14.29 -8.17 7.78
N GLY A 53 -14.63 -9.37 7.29
CA GLY A 53 -13.85 -10.07 6.28
C GLY A 53 -13.73 -9.27 4.98
N SER A 54 -14.83 -8.68 4.51
CA SER A 54 -14.83 -7.85 3.31
C SER A 54 -13.95 -6.62 3.47
N ARG A 55 -14.02 -5.97 4.64
CA ARG A 55 -13.19 -4.79 4.93
C ARG A 55 -11.71 -5.15 5.03
N LEU A 56 -11.39 -6.29 5.66
CA LEU A 56 -10.01 -6.77 5.71
C LEU A 56 -9.47 -7.06 4.32
N GLN A 57 -10.29 -7.64 3.44
CA GLN A 57 -9.87 -7.90 2.07
C GLN A 57 -9.57 -6.60 1.32
N ARG A 58 -10.35 -5.55 1.54
CA ARG A 58 -10.07 -4.23 0.95
C ARG A 58 -8.75 -3.66 1.44
N ILE A 59 -8.48 -3.78 2.74
CA ILE A 59 -7.22 -3.34 3.34
C ILE A 59 -6.05 -4.11 2.71
N ILE A 60 -6.17 -5.42 2.58
CA ILE A 60 -5.16 -6.27 1.94
C ILE A 60 -4.91 -5.83 0.51
N ASN A 61 -5.97 -5.60 -0.27
CA ASN A 61 -5.85 -5.17 -1.66
C ASN A 61 -5.14 -3.81 -1.76
N GLN A 62 -5.45 -2.90 -0.84
CA GLN A 62 -4.83 -1.57 -0.80
C GLN A 62 -3.34 -1.68 -0.45
N LEU A 63 -2.99 -2.50 0.54
CA LEU A 63 -1.60 -2.71 0.94
C LEU A 63 -0.77 -3.37 -0.18
N ASN A 64 -1.40 -4.23 -0.99
CA ASN A 64 -0.74 -4.86 -2.12
C ASN A 64 -0.37 -3.87 -3.24
N GLN A 65 -0.93 -2.66 -3.23
CA GLN A 65 -0.57 -1.62 -4.18
C GLN A 65 0.72 -0.88 -3.80
N VAL A 66 1.20 -1.07 -2.57
CA VAL A 66 2.47 -0.49 -2.12
C VAL A 66 3.62 -1.22 -2.80
N LYS A 67 4.47 -0.45 -3.51
CA LYS A 67 5.54 -1.03 -4.32
C LYS A 67 6.82 -1.20 -3.51
N PRO A 68 7.61 -2.27 -3.80
CA PRO A 68 8.93 -2.44 -3.20
C PRO A 68 9.83 -1.23 -3.49
N GLY A 69 10.71 -0.91 -2.55
CA GLY A 69 11.64 0.20 -2.69
C GLY A 69 11.08 1.54 -2.27
N THR A 70 9.82 1.60 -1.85
CA THR A 70 9.22 2.82 -1.30
C THR A 70 9.43 2.88 0.21
N THR A 71 9.29 4.09 0.78
CA THR A 71 9.53 4.32 2.22
C THR A 71 8.54 3.58 3.11
N VAL A 72 7.34 3.27 2.58
CA VAL A 72 6.28 2.63 3.36
C VAL A 72 6.18 1.12 3.12
N TYR A 73 7.04 0.55 2.28
CA TYR A 73 6.91 -0.86 1.87
C TYR A 73 7.02 -1.84 3.04
N LEU A 74 8.02 -1.66 3.90
CA LEU A 74 8.22 -2.58 5.04
C LEU A 74 7.07 -2.50 6.02
N ASP A 75 6.57 -1.30 6.31
CA ASP A 75 5.41 -1.11 7.19
C ASP A 75 4.15 -1.71 6.54
N ALA A 76 4.00 -1.55 5.24
CA ALA A 76 2.88 -2.14 4.50
C ALA A 76 2.92 -3.66 4.56
N GLN A 77 4.10 -4.27 4.44
CA GLN A 77 4.25 -5.72 4.53
C GLN A 77 3.89 -6.24 5.93
N ALA A 78 4.29 -5.54 6.98
CA ALA A 78 3.93 -5.90 8.35
C ALA A 78 2.41 -5.81 8.56
N ASN A 79 1.79 -4.74 8.08
CA ASN A 79 0.34 -4.55 8.18
C ASN A 79 -0.42 -5.59 7.34
N LEU A 80 0.12 -5.93 6.17
CA LEU A 80 -0.46 -6.96 5.31
C LEU A 80 -0.50 -8.32 6.00
N LEU A 81 0.59 -8.70 6.64
CA LEU A 81 0.65 -9.96 7.39
C LEU A 81 -0.37 -9.97 8.52
N SER A 82 -0.48 -8.89 9.27
CA SER A 82 -1.47 -8.76 10.35
C SER A 82 -2.90 -8.89 9.82
N ALA A 83 -3.20 -8.22 8.71
CA ALA A 83 -4.53 -8.28 8.11
C ALA A 83 -4.86 -9.68 7.59
N GLN A 84 -3.90 -10.36 6.97
CA GLN A 84 -4.07 -11.73 6.49
C GLN A 84 -4.30 -12.71 7.64
N ASN A 85 -3.55 -12.57 8.72
CA ASN A 85 -3.72 -13.40 9.91
C ASN A 85 -5.11 -13.21 10.52
N LYS A 86 -5.58 -11.97 10.60
CA LYS A 86 -6.91 -11.66 11.12
C LYS A 86 -7.99 -12.26 10.23
N LEU A 87 -7.84 -12.15 8.91
CA LEU A 87 -8.79 -12.73 7.96
C LEU A 87 -8.85 -14.25 8.10
N ASN A 88 -7.70 -14.90 8.25
CA ASN A 88 -7.63 -16.35 8.46
C ASN A 88 -8.33 -16.76 9.76
N GLN A 89 -8.20 -15.98 10.84
CA GLN A 89 -8.89 -16.23 12.09
C GLN A 89 -10.41 -16.18 11.93
N LEU A 90 -10.90 -15.25 11.10
CA LEU A 90 -12.34 -15.14 10.84
C LEU A 90 -12.88 -16.32 10.04
N SER A 91 -12.03 -16.98 9.26
CA SER A 91 -12.42 -18.14 8.44
C SER A 91 -12.50 -19.46 9.23
N GLN A 92 -11.99 -19.45 10.46
CA GLN A 92 -12.01 -20.64 11.34
C GLN A 92 -13.28 -20.70 12.23
#